data_b06155fab3a2a4eed43e08a0473f9ad6
#
_entry.id   b06155fab3a2a4eed43e08a0473f9ad6
#
_cell.length_a   1.000
_cell.length_b   1.000
_cell.length_c   1.000
_cell.angle_alpha   90.00
_cell.angle_beta   90.00
_cell.angle_gamma   90.00
#
_symmetry.space_group_name_H-M   'P 1'
#
loop_
_entity.id
_entity.type
_entity.pdbx_description
1 polymer ?
#
loop_
_entity_poly.entity_id
_entity_poly.type
_entity_poly.pdbx_seq_one_letter_code
_entity_poly.pdbx_strand_id
1 'polypeptide(L)'
;MTLMSKPQQSFRLEPVHPKPEEAHTMPYAPAVRIVGACDLMFLSGATPSPLYHKHPHVDAEHVHPHSIEEQTTRAMEAIKSILDEVGAGWRDVVKVTKYLTDFRDADDMHATMGKYFGDWRPASTTVCINQLSSPGARVELDMIVALPKKAT
;
A
#
# COMPACT_ATOMS: atom_id res chain seq x y z
N MET A 1 -2.78 -9.98 -36.80
CA MET A 1 -2.38 -9.32 -35.53
C MET A 1 -2.47 -10.39 -34.44
N THR A 2 -1.33 -10.96 -34.10
CA THR A 2 -1.26 -12.03 -33.11
C THR A 2 -1.45 -11.39 -31.74
N LEU A 3 -2.54 -11.69 -31.06
CA LEU A 3 -2.73 -11.34 -29.66
C LEU A 3 -1.64 -12.06 -28.86
N MET A 4 -0.60 -11.32 -28.46
CA MET A 4 0.34 -11.84 -27.50
C MET A 4 -0.44 -12.08 -26.20
N SER A 5 -0.65 -13.36 -25.85
CA SER A 5 -1.20 -13.73 -24.56
C SER A 5 -0.29 -13.16 -23.48
N LYS A 6 -0.86 -12.44 -22.50
CA LYS A 6 -0.11 -12.02 -21.30
C LYS A 6 0.58 -13.26 -20.73
N PRO A 7 1.86 -13.18 -20.36
CA PRO A 7 2.54 -14.33 -19.77
C PRO A 7 1.71 -14.81 -18.58
N GLN A 8 1.45 -16.11 -18.55
CA GLN A 8 0.69 -16.73 -17.46
C GLN A 8 1.44 -16.46 -16.17
N GLN A 9 0.79 -15.77 -15.24
CA GLN A 9 1.38 -15.39 -13.97
C GLN A 9 1.80 -16.65 -13.23
N SER A 10 3.09 -16.75 -12.88
CA SER A 10 3.67 -17.94 -12.23
C SER A 10 3.27 -18.10 -10.77
N PHE A 11 2.51 -17.17 -10.22
CA PHE A 11 2.04 -17.17 -8.84
C PHE A 11 0.61 -16.61 -8.75
N ARG A 12 -0.03 -16.83 -7.63
CA ARG A 12 -1.30 -16.19 -7.27
C ARG A 12 -1.34 -15.85 -5.79
N LEU A 13 -2.12 -14.84 -5.45
CA LEU A 13 -2.37 -14.42 -4.09
C LEU A 13 -3.74 -14.95 -3.66
N GLU A 14 -3.75 -15.68 -2.54
CA GLU A 14 -4.97 -16.28 -1.96
C GLU A 14 -5.25 -15.64 -0.60
N PRO A 15 -6.33 -14.84 -0.47
CA PRO A 15 -6.80 -14.43 0.84
C PRO A 15 -7.21 -15.66 1.67
N VAL A 16 -6.81 -15.68 2.92
CA VAL A 16 -7.13 -16.76 3.85
C VAL A 16 -8.09 -16.23 4.91
N HIS A 17 -9.28 -16.80 4.94
CA HIS A 17 -10.33 -16.45 5.91
C HIS A 17 -10.73 -17.70 6.70
N PRO A 18 -10.57 -17.72 8.05
CA PRO A 18 -11.10 -18.81 8.89
C PRO A 18 -12.62 -18.99 8.78
N LYS A 19 -13.31 -17.88 8.44
CA LYS A 19 -14.75 -17.85 8.17
C LYS A 19 -14.99 -17.14 6.83
N PRO A 20 -14.90 -17.87 5.71
CA PRO A 20 -15.03 -17.26 4.38
C PRO A 20 -16.36 -16.54 4.15
N GLU A 21 -17.43 -16.98 4.80
CA GLU A 21 -18.76 -16.38 4.73
C GLU A 21 -18.81 -14.96 5.30
N GLU A 22 -17.88 -14.62 6.20
CA GLU A 22 -17.77 -13.30 6.80
C GLU A 22 -16.76 -12.38 6.09
N ALA A 23 -16.06 -12.88 5.08
CA ALA A 23 -15.00 -12.14 4.38
C ALA A 23 -15.47 -10.77 3.85
N HIS A 24 -16.72 -10.70 3.39
CA HIS A 24 -17.30 -9.48 2.82
C HIS A 24 -17.48 -8.35 3.83
N THR A 25 -17.45 -8.63 5.14
CA THR A 25 -17.61 -7.65 6.20
C THR A 25 -16.29 -6.97 6.59
N MET A 26 -15.15 -7.51 6.11
CA MET A 26 -13.82 -7.12 6.59
C MET A 26 -13.12 -6.18 5.58
N PRO A 27 -12.48 -5.10 6.06
CA PRO A 27 -11.69 -4.21 5.22
C PRO A 27 -10.28 -4.76 4.90
N TYR A 28 -9.93 -5.95 5.40
CA TYR A 28 -8.64 -6.61 5.19
C TYR A 28 -8.83 -8.13 5.13
N ALA A 29 -7.87 -8.83 4.52
CA ALA A 29 -7.76 -10.27 4.68
C ALA A 29 -7.00 -10.59 5.98
N PRO A 30 -7.45 -11.56 6.79
CA PRO A 30 -6.69 -12.01 7.96
C PRO A 30 -5.29 -12.48 7.62
N ALA A 31 -5.14 -13.11 6.45
CA ALA A 31 -3.85 -13.46 5.86
C ALA A 31 -3.95 -13.50 4.34
N VAL A 32 -2.81 -13.37 3.67
CA VAL A 32 -2.67 -13.60 2.23
C VAL A 32 -1.57 -14.64 2.02
N ARG A 33 -1.89 -15.72 1.34
CA ARG A 33 -0.94 -16.75 0.97
C ARG A 33 -0.45 -16.52 -0.45
N ILE A 34 0.85 -16.59 -0.65
CA ILE A 34 1.46 -16.61 -1.98
C ILE A 34 1.61 -18.06 -2.41
N VAL A 35 1.05 -18.43 -3.55
CA VAL A 35 1.15 -19.76 -4.13
C VAL A 35 1.88 -19.67 -5.45
N GLY A 36 3.00 -20.37 -5.57
CA GLY A 36 3.87 -20.36 -6.74
C GLY A 36 5.11 -19.49 -6.55
N ALA A 37 5.94 -19.39 -7.58
CA ALA A 37 7.19 -18.65 -7.55
C ALA A 37 6.99 -17.19 -7.93
N CYS A 38 7.45 -16.29 -7.06
CA CYS A 38 7.41 -14.85 -7.29
C CYS A 38 8.69 -14.17 -6.79
N ASP A 39 8.91 -12.95 -7.21
CA ASP A 39 9.83 -12.03 -6.56
C ASP A 39 9.06 -11.18 -5.55
N LEU A 40 9.72 -10.75 -4.49
CA LEU A 40 9.14 -9.85 -3.50
C LEU A 40 9.78 -8.47 -3.63
N MET A 41 8.95 -7.46 -3.56
CA MET A 41 9.38 -6.07 -3.47
C MET A 41 8.91 -5.48 -2.14
N PHE A 42 9.84 -4.92 -1.39
CA PHE A 42 9.60 -4.25 -0.13
C PHE A 42 9.66 -2.75 -0.35
N LEU A 43 8.57 -2.05 -0.07
CA LEU A 43 8.52 -0.60 -0.19
C LEU A 43 9.03 0.04 1.10
N SER A 44 9.76 1.14 0.94
CA SER A 44 9.98 2.07 2.05
C SER A 44 8.68 2.73 2.45
N GLY A 45 8.61 3.24 3.69
CA GLY A 45 7.43 3.97 4.16
C GLY A 45 7.15 5.20 3.30
N ALA A 46 5.91 5.33 2.85
CA ALA A 46 5.41 6.49 2.12
C ALA A 46 4.61 7.39 3.06
N THR A 47 5.06 8.61 3.22
CA THR A 47 4.39 9.70 3.95
C THR A 47 3.70 10.64 2.95
N PRO A 48 2.99 11.68 3.43
CA PRO A 48 2.48 12.73 2.54
C PRO A 48 3.57 13.61 1.90
N SER A 49 4.83 13.47 2.30
CA SER A 49 5.97 14.16 1.69
C SER A 49 6.23 13.65 0.27
N PRO A 50 6.89 14.46 -0.59
CA PRO A 50 7.34 13.98 -1.89
C PRO A 50 8.23 12.74 -1.76
N LEU A 51 8.09 11.78 -2.70
CA LEU A 51 8.91 10.57 -2.74
C LEU A 51 10.42 10.90 -2.80
N TYR A 52 10.76 11.92 -3.57
CA TYR A 52 12.11 12.47 -3.63
C TYR A 52 12.11 13.88 -3.03
N HIS A 53 12.97 14.10 -2.07
CA HIS A 53 13.14 15.38 -1.38
C HIS A 53 14.59 15.60 -1.00
N LYS A 54 14.93 16.82 -0.64
CA LYS A 54 16.31 17.21 -0.32
C LYS A 54 16.75 16.72 1.05
N HIS A 55 18.03 16.43 1.15
CA HIS A 55 18.72 16.20 2.42
C HIS A 55 19.95 17.12 2.53
N PRO A 56 20.11 17.89 3.62
CA PRO A 56 19.17 18.05 4.77
C PRO A 56 17.78 18.54 4.33
N HIS A 57 16.77 18.23 5.13
CA HIS A 57 15.38 18.53 4.83
C HIS A 57 15.16 20.05 4.63
N VAL A 58 14.29 20.37 3.70
CA VAL A 58 13.82 21.73 3.42
C VAL A 58 12.36 21.82 3.83
N ASP A 59 12.02 22.72 4.73
CA ASP A 59 10.68 22.84 5.31
C ASP A 59 9.57 22.94 4.26
N ALA A 60 9.82 23.62 3.14
CA ALA A 60 8.84 23.76 2.07
C ALA A 60 8.41 22.42 1.44
N GLU A 61 9.25 21.37 1.52
CA GLU A 61 8.94 20.02 1.02
C GLU A 61 8.15 19.18 2.02
N HIS A 62 7.99 19.68 3.26
CA HIS A 62 7.30 18.99 4.36
C HIS A 62 6.05 19.74 4.82
N VAL A 63 5.44 20.52 3.95
CA VAL A 63 4.14 21.15 4.20
C VAL A 63 3.04 20.13 3.85
N HIS A 64 2.28 19.74 4.87
CA HIS A 64 1.23 18.75 4.72
C HIS A 64 -0.15 19.38 4.79
N PRO A 65 -1.14 18.86 4.01
CA PRO A 65 -2.53 19.28 4.14
C PRO A 65 -3.08 18.89 5.51
N HIS A 66 -4.12 19.59 5.96
CA HIS A 66 -4.80 19.24 7.21
C HIS A 66 -5.68 17.99 7.08
N SER A 67 -6.22 17.74 5.91
CA SER A 67 -7.09 16.59 5.65
C SER A 67 -6.30 15.29 5.65
N ILE A 68 -6.76 14.31 6.39
CA ILE A 68 -6.15 12.97 6.39
C ILE A 68 -6.37 12.26 5.04
N GLU A 69 -7.46 12.55 4.36
CA GLU A 69 -7.74 12.02 3.02
C GLU A 69 -6.71 12.50 2.02
N GLU A 70 -6.36 13.81 2.07
CA GLU A 70 -5.33 14.36 1.20
C GLU A 70 -3.94 13.83 1.56
N GLN A 71 -3.63 13.72 2.85
CA GLN A 71 -2.36 13.12 3.28
C GLN A 71 -2.25 11.66 2.81
N THR A 72 -3.31 10.87 3.00
CA THR A 72 -3.37 9.48 2.55
C THR A 72 -3.26 9.39 1.03
N THR A 73 -3.95 10.26 0.30
CA THR A 73 -3.86 10.31 -1.16
C THR A 73 -2.44 10.57 -1.63
N ARG A 74 -1.72 11.51 -1.03
CA ARG A 74 -0.31 11.78 -1.38
C ARG A 74 0.58 10.56 -1.15
N ALA A 75 0.41 9.86 -0.02
CA ALA A 75 1.16 8.64 0.26
C ALA A 75 0.82 7.52 -0.75
N MET A 76 -0.46 7.34 -1.08
CA MET A 76 -0.90 6.33 -2.06
C MET A 76 -0.42 6.66 -3.49
N GLU A 77 -0.41 7.92 -3.88
CA GLU A 77 0.13 8.33 -5.20
C GLU A 77 1.64 8.09 -5.29
N ALA A 78 2.39 8.32 -4.21
CA ALA A 78 3.82 7.98 -4.17
C ALA A 78 4.03 6.46 -4.35
N ILE A 79 3.25 5.64 -3.65
CA ILE A 79 3.28 4.18 -3.81
C ILE A 79 2.87 3.78 -5.23
N LYS A 80 1.83 4.40 -5.78
CA LYS A 80 1.38 4.13 -7.14
C LYS A 80 2.50 4.34 -8.15
N SER A 81 3.28 5.41 -8.03
CA SER A 81 4.39 5.67 -8.94
C SER A 81 5.46 4.56 -8.89
N ILE A 82 5.70 3.96 -7.72
CA ILE A 82 6.61 2.82 -7.57
C ILE A 82 6.03 1.56 -8.22
N LEU A 83 4.74 1.29 -8.00
CA LEU A 83 4.06 0.15 -8.62
C LEU A 83 4.07 0.26 -10.15
N ASP A 84 3.78 1.45 -10.68
CA ASP A 84 3.79 1.71 -12.12
C ASP A 84 5.17 1.46 -12.75
N GLU A 85 6.26 1.80 -12.05
CA GLU A 85 7.64 1.60 -12.53
C GLU A 85 7.96 0.12 -12.78
N VAL A 86 7.37 -0.78 -12.00
CA VAL A 86 7.61 -2.23 -12.13
C VAL A 86 6.46 -2.97 -12.83
N GLY A 87 5.46 -2.24 -13.33
CA GLY A 87 4.30 -2.83 -13.98
C GLY A 87 3.37 -3.59 -13.03
N ALA A 88 3.42 -3.28 -11.73
CA ALA A 88 2.55 -3.87 -10.72
C ALA A 88 1.27 -3.03 -10.52
N GLY A 89 0.30 -3.63 -9.83
CA GLY A 89 -0.93 -2.97 -9.43
C GLY A 89 -1.27 -3.25 -7.97
N TRP A 90 -2.35 -2.64 -7.50
CA TRP A 90 -2.80 -2.79 -6.12
C TRP A 90 -3.13 -4.23 -5.74
N ARG A 91 -3.54 -5.05 -6.71
CA ARG A 91 -3.82 -6.49 -6.48
C ARG A 91 -2.57 -7.33 -6.24
N ASP A 92 -1.38 -6.78 -6.50
CA ASP A 92 -0.10 -7.44 -6.22
C ASP A 92 0.41 -7.16 -4.81
N VAL A 93 -0.25 -6.24 -4.08
CA VAL A 93 0.08 -5.92 -2.68
C VAL A 93 -0.37 -7.07 -1.77
N VAL A 94 0.59 -7.66 -1.07
CA VAL A 94 0.37 -8.78 -0.14
C VAL A 94 0.07 -8.28 1.26
N LYS A 95 0.83 -7.29 1.71
CA LYS A 95 0.80 -6.75 3.06
C LYS A 95 0.90 -5.24 3.03
N VAL A 96 0.12 -4.60 3.89
CA VAL A 96 0.26 -3.18 4.21
C VAL A 96 0.37 -2.99 5.71
N THR A 97 1.31 -2.15 6.14
CA THR A 97 1.38 -1.63 7.49
C THR A 97 1.06 -0.14 7.45
N LYS A 98 0.18 0.28 8.32
CA LYS A 98 -0.33 1.64 8.41
C LYS A 98 0.05 2.23 9.77
N TYR A 99 0.72 3.36 9.74
CA TYR A 99 1.12 4.10 10.91
C TYR A 99 0.31 5.39 10.98
N LEU A 100 -0.37 5.62 12.08
CA LEU A 100 -1.13 6.83 12.35
C LEU A 100 -0.57 7.52 13.60
N THR A 101 -0.63 8.84 13.64
CA THR A 101 -0.33 9.61 14.87
C THR A 101 -1.61 9.92 15.67
N ASP A 102 -2.77 9.74 15.03
CA ASP A 102 -4.09 9.91 15.67
C ASP A 102 -5.05 8.83 15.13
N PHE A 103 -5.52 7.95 15.99
CA PHE A 103 -6.38 6.85 15.56
C PHE A 103 -7.79 7.32 15.11
N ARG A 104 -8.18 8.54 15.43
CA ARG A 104 -9.43 9.15 14.92
C ARG A 104 -9.42 9.31 13.39
N ASP A 105 -8.24 9.32 12.80
CA ASP A 105 -8.04 9.39 11.33
C ASP A 105 -8.25 8.04 10.62
N ALA A 106 -8.42 6.93 11.37
CA ALA A 106 -8.38 5.58 10.80
C ALA A 106 -9.46 5.32 9.74
N ASP A 107 -10.70 5.71 10.01
CA ASP A 107 -11.82 5.43 9.12
C ASP A 107 -11.68 6.18 7.78
N ASP A 108 -11.33 7.46 7.82
CA ASP A 108 -11.15 8.29 6.63
C ASP A 108 -9.91 7.86 5.83
N MET A 109 -8.83 7.45 6.52
CA MET A 109 -7.67 6.84 5.88
C MET A 109 -8.07 5.55 5.15
N HIS A 110 -8.79 4.65 5.81
CA HIS A 110 -9.23 3.39 5.20
C HIS A 110 -10.17 3.62 4.01
N ALA A 111 -11.10 4.56 4.12
CA ALA A 111 -12.00 4.91 3.02
C ALA A 111 -11.22 5.44 1.81
N THR A 112 -10.21 6.26 2.04
CA THR A 112 -9.35 6.79 0.97
C THR A 112 -8.50 5.69 0.32
N MET A 113 -7.88 4.81 1.12
CA MET A 113 -7.12 3.67 0.60
C MET A 113 -8.02 2.71 -0.20
N GLY A 114 -9.27 2.54 0.21
CA GLY A 114 -10.25 1.71 -0.50
C GLY A 114 -10.51 2.13 -1.93
N LYS A 115 -10.35 3.41 -2.27
CA LYS A 115 -10.49 3.92 -3.64
C LYS A 115 -9.40 3.36 -4.57
N TYR A 116 -8.23 3.02 -4.02
CA TYR A 116 -7.11 2.42 -4.76
C TYR A 116 -7.20 0.91 -4.82
N PHE A 117 -7.47 0.26 -3.69
CA PHE A 117 -7.53 -1.21 -3.62
C PHE A 117 -8.77 -1.81 -4.27
N GLY A 118 -9.85 -1.05 -4.39
CA GLY A 118 -11.12 -1.57 -4.89
C GLY A 118 -11.64 -2.73 -4.03
N ASP A 119 -11.86 -3.87 -4.64
CA ASP A 119 -12.32 -5.10 -3.96
C ASP A 119 -11.18 -5.98 -3.42
N TRP A 120 -9.91 -5.62 -3.72
CA TRP A 120 -8.77 -6.33 -3.17
C TRP A 120 -8.56 -5.96 -1.70
N ARG A 121 -8.25 -6.94 -0.88
CA ARG A 121 -7.98 -6.78 0.55
C ARG A 121 -6.66 -7.45 0.92
N PRO A 122 -5.56 -6.70 0.98
CA PRO A 122 -4.30 -7.24 1.47
C PRO A 122 -4.37 -7.56 2.97
N ALA A 123 -3.44 -8.37 3.45
CA ALA A 123 -3.19 -8.48 4.88
C ALA A 123 -2.75 -7.13 5.41
N SER A 124 -3.27 -6.73 6.57
CA SER A 124 -3.12 -5.37 7.07
C SER A 124 -2.88 -5.32 8.56
N THR A 125 -2.04 -4.36 8.98
CA THR A 125 -1.86 -3.98 10.38
C THR A 125 -1.93 -2.47 10.48
N THR A 126 -2.62 -1.95 11.48
CA THR A 126 -2.67 -0.53 11.79
C THR A 126 -2.16 -0.31 13.21
N VAL A 127 -1.23 0.62 13.37
CA VAL A 127 -0.69 1.02 14.65
C VAL A 127 -0.76 2.54 14.80
N CYS A 128 -0.99 3.00 16.03
CA CYS A 128 -0.89 4.40 16.38
C CYS A 128 0.43 4.64 17.11
N ILE A 129 1.16 5.66 16.68
CA ILE A 129 2.48 6.02 17.17
C ILE A 129 2.53 7.49 17.53
N ASN A 130 3.56 7.90 18.26
CA ASN A 130 3.66 9.28 18.75
C ASN A 130 3.95 10.30 17.63
N GLN A 131 4.81 9.94 16.68
CA GLN A 131 5.28 10.86 15.66
C GLN A 131 5.85 10.11 14.45
N LEU A 132 5.70 10.69 13.28
CA LEU A 132 6.37 10.28 12.05
C LEU A 132 7.63 11.14 11.81
N SER A 133 8.47 10.69 10.87
CA SER A 133 9.73 11.38 10.54
C SER A 133 9.53 12.76 9.92
N SER A 134 8.35 13.05 9.36
CA SER A 134 8.02 14.36 8.80
C SER A 134 7.03 15.08 9.72
N PRO A 135 7.40 16.24 10.31
CA PRO A 135 6.50 16.98 11.17
C PRO A 135 5.19 17.36 10.47
N GLY A 136 4.05 17.12 11.12
CA GLY A 136 2.72 17.36 10.56
C GLY A 136 2.17 16.24 9.69
N ALA A 137 2.97 15.24 9.32
CA ALA A 137 2.47 14.00 8.74
C ALA A 137 1.74 13.18 9.81
N ARG A 138 0.53 12.70 9.49
CA ARG A 138 -0.27 11.88 10.40
C ARG A 138 -0.45 10.44 9.92
N VAL A 139 0.00 10.12 8.70
CA VAL A 139 -0.07 8.79 8.12
C VAL A 139 1.26 8.43 7.45
N GLU A 140 1.66 7.18 7.60
CA GLU A 140 2.71 6.55 6.81
C GLU A 140 2.27 5.13 6.46
N LEU A 141 2.59 4.71 5.24
CA LEU A 141 2.20 3.41 4.71
C LEU A 141 3.44 2.69 4.20
N ASP A 142 3.62 1.42 4.55
CA ASP A 142 4.57 0.55 3.88
C ASP A 142 3.88 -0.72 3.36
N MET A 143 4.41 -1.28 2.29
CA MET A 143 3.79 -2.40 1.60
C MET A 143 4.83 -3.43 1.17
N ILE A 144 4.36 -4.68 1.07
CA ILE A 144 5.07 -5.78 0.44
C ILE A 144 4.27 -6.20 -0.78
N VAL A 145 4.94 -6.32 -1.91
CA VAL A 145 4.36 -6.60 -3.21
C VAL A 145 4.95 -7.87 -3.79
N ALA A 146 4.10 -8.74 -4.34
CA ALA A 146 4.53 -9.93 -5.08
C ALA A 146 4.54 -9.63 -6.57
N LEU A 147 5.64 -9.94 -7.23
CA LEU A 147 5.88 -9.67 -8.65
C LEU A 147 6.17 -10.98 -9.40
N PRO A 148 5.87 -11.04 -10.70
CA PRO A 148 6.36 -12.14 -11.52
C PRO A 148 7.88 -12.26 -11.42
N LYS A 149 8.37 -13.48 -11.43
CA LYS A 149 9.81 -13.75 -11.48
C LYS A 149 10.47 -12.98 -12.62
N LYS A 150 11.50 -12.21 -12.29
CA LYS A 150 12.30 -11.53 -13.29
C LYS A 150 13.13 -12.60 -14.05
N ALA A 151 13.14 -12.50 -15.36
CA ALA A 151 14.02 -13.35 -16.17
C ALA A 151 15.49 -13.05 -15.80
N THR A 152 16.26 -14.11 -15.55
CA THR A 152 17.71 -14.04 -15.27
C THR A 152 18.50 -13.92 -16.56
#